data_3ca753f48c8a4653f071371890cafe03
#
_entry.id   3ca753f48c8a4653f071371890cafe03
#
_cell.length_a   1.000
_cell.length_b   1.000
_cell.length_c   1.000
_cell.angle_alpha   90.00
_cell.angle_beta   90.00
_cell.angle_gamma   90.00
#
_symmetry.space_group_name_H-M   'P 1'
#
loop_
_entity.id
_entity.type
_entity.pdbx_description
1 polymer ?
#
loop_
_entity_poly.entity_id
_entity_poly.type
_entity_poly.pdbx_seq_one_letter_code
_entity_poly.pdbx_strand_id
1 'polypeptide(L)'
;MSGIIGAGAVRKSGIIGAFPDGHVIQVKQGTTGVSVQRGRPNSATWGDTAGIPSVTITPTDASNKVFLTLTIDVHSAAHTIYVDFYRSISGGATTHNLSGETAGLAYSGMDYTQQVGICYLDSPSTTSAITYKGSFRSAGGSQVVYFGHGAALMAITAWEIVA
;
A
#
# COMPACT_ATOMS: atom_id res chain seq x y z
N MET A 1 -18.50 -16.88 -40.72
CA MET A 1 -19.44 -16.36 -39.72
C MET A 1 -18.69 -15.46 -38.76
N SER A 2 -18.97 -14.16 -38.79
CA SER A 2 -18.33 -13.20 -37.90
C SER A 2 -19.06 -13.24 -36.59
N GLY A 3 -18.40 -13.67 -35.52
CA GLY A 3 -18.94 -13.64 -34.17
C GLY A 3 -18.98 -12.21 -33.67
N ILE A 4 -20.16 -11.67 -33.46
CA ILE A 4 -20.34 -10.36 -32.82
C ILE A 4 -20.02 -10.47 -31.33
N ILE A 5 -18.95 -9.86 -30.90
CA ILE A 5 -18.63 -9.75 -29.49
C ILE A 5 -19.49 -8.60 -28.93
N GLY A 6 -20.53 -8.93 -28.20
CA GLY A 6 -21.40 -7.94 -27.56
C GLY A 6 -20.64 -7.04 -26.61
N ALA A 7 -20.75 -5.73 -26.78
CA ALA A 7 -20.26 -4.74 -25.85
C ALA A 7 -21.10 -4.85 -24.57
N GLY A 8 -20.48 -5.18 -23.43
CA GLY A 8 -21.12 -5.15 -22.10
C GLY A 8 -21.16 -6.45 -21.30
N ALA A 9 -20.88 -7.58 -21.89
CA ALA A 9 -20.61 -8.74 -21.07
C ALA A 9 -19.19 -8.63 -20.52
N VAL A 10 -19.06 -8.62 -19.21
CA VAL A 10 -17.81 -9.06 -18.56
C VAL A 10 -17.46 -10.36 -19.27
N ARG A 11 -16.34 -10.38 -19.98
CA ARG A 11 -15.97 -11.51 -20.87
C ARG A 11 -15.63 -12.74 -20.05
N LYS A 12 -16.63 -13.30 -19.40
CA LYS A 12 -16.61 -14.67 -18.88
C LYS A 12 -17.03 -15.67 -19.93
N SER A 13 -17.24 -15.25 -21.18
CA SER A 13 -17.68 -16.10 -22.24
C SER A 13 -16.49 -16.69 -22.98
N GLY A 14 -16.12 -17.85 -22.63
CA GLY A 14 -15.71 -18.98 -23.42
C GLY A 14 -14.64 -18.86 -24.53
N ILE A 15 -14.15 -17.69 -24.84
CA ILE A 15 -13.10 -17.51 -25.88
C ILE A 15 -11.73 -17.23 -25.22
N ILE A 16 -11.74 -16.75 -23.98
CA ILE A 16 -10.53 -16.64 -23.17
C ILE A 16 -10.82 -17.48 -21.93
N GLY A 17 -10.13 -18.58 -21.77
CA GLY A 17 -10.14 -19.36 -20.54
C GLY A 17 -9.87 -18.48 -19.32
N ALA A 18 -9.87 -19.04 -18.14
CA ALA A 18 -9.43 -18.33 -16.92
C ALA A 18 -8.14 -17.58 -17.24
N PHE A 19 -8.02 -16.36 -16.70
CA PHE A 19 -6.75 -15.62 -16.83
C PHE A 19 -5.63 -16.50 -16.26
N PRO A 20 -4.51 -16.66 -16.98
CA PRO A 20 -3.40 -17.43 -16.44
C PRO A 20 -2.85 -16.76 -15.18
N ASP A 21 -2.19 -17.54 -14.34
CA ASP A 21 -1.51 -17.06 -13.15
C ASP A 21 -0.55 -15.92 -13.49
N GLY A 22 -0.46 -14.94 -12.59
CA GLY A 22 0.35 -13.75 -12.79
C GLY A 22 -0.31 -12.61 -13.57
N HIS A 23 -1.52 -12.80 -14.12
CA HIS A 23 -2.24 -11.72 -14.80
C HIS A 23 -2.73 -10.66 -13.82
N VAL A 24 -2.49 -9.39 -14.16
CA VAL A 24 -3.09 -8.24 -13.45
C VAL A 24 -4.50 -8.03 -13.99
N ILE A 25 -5.49 -8.13 -13.11
CA ILE A 25 -6.92 -8.02 -13.44
C ILE A 25 -7.59 -6.78 -12.87
N GLN A 26 -6.98 -6.14 -11.89
CA GLN A 26 -7.46 -4.89 -11.31
C GLN A 26 -6.28 -4.03 -10.86
N VAL A 27 -6.37 -2.70 -11.08
CA VAL A 27 -5.41 -1.71 -10.57
C VAL A 27 -6.17 -0.59 -9.88
N LYS A 28 -5.72 -0.22 -8.70
CA LYS A 28 -6.22 0.91 -7.92
C LYS A 28 -5.06 1.77 -7.45
N GLN A 29 -5.25 3.09 -7.42
CA GLN A 29 -4.24 4.02 -6.94
C GLN A 29 -4.87 5.06 -6.02
N GLY A 30 -4.17 5.41 -4.96
CA GLY A 30 -4.44 6.55 -4.12
C GLY A 30 -3.24 7.50 -4.13
N THR A 31 -3.51 8.80 -4.20
CA THR A 31 -2.48 9.84 -4.22
C THR A 31 -2.82 10.97 -3.25
N THR A 32 -1.78 11.65 -2.77
CA THR A 32 -1.93 12.94 -2.08
C THR A 32 -0.70 13.81 -2.35
N GLY A 33 -0.91 15.11 -2.49
CA GLY A 33 0.15 16.11 -2.69
C GLY A 33 0.24 17.11 -1.53
N VAL A 34 -0.35 16.80 -0.39
CA VAL A 34 -0.31 17.68 0.79
C VAL A 34 0.83 17.31 1.71
N SER A 35 1.54 18.32 2.21
CA SER A 35 2.50 18.13 3.29
C SER A 35 1.77 17.81 4.59
N VAL A 36 2.11 16.69 5.18
CA VAL A 36 1.50 16.22 6.42
C VAL A 36 2.57 16.17 7.51
N GLN A 37 2.49 17.14 8.41
CA GLN A 37 3.28 17.09 9.63
C GLN A 37 2.59 16.18 10.64
N ARG A 38 3.28 15.16 11.10
CA ARG A 38 2.79 14.27 12.16
C ARG A 38 3.82 14.12 13.26
N GLY A 39 3.37 14.44 14.48
CA GLY A 39 4.05 13.96 15.66
C GLY A 39 3.80 12.45 15.76
N ARG A 40 4.83 11.67 15.57
CA ARG A 40 4.76 10.27 15.95
C ARG A 40 5.36 10.16 17.35
N PRO A 41 4.56 9.83 18.37
CA PRO A 41 5.12 9.56 19.68
C PRO A 41 6.12 8.41 19.54
N ASN A 42 7.15 8.46 20.36
CA ASN A 42 8.13 7.39 20.52
C ASN A 42 7.44 6.04 20.53
N SER A 43 7.64 5.28 19.50
CA SER A 43 6.94 4.02 19.40
C SER A 43 7.83 3.02 18.67
N ALA A 44 8.35 2.06 19.45
CA ALA A 44 8.75 0.78 18.89
C ALA A 44 7.57 0.07 18.18
N THR A 45 6.38 0.66 18.21
CA THR A 45 5.13 0.13 17.66
C THR A 45 4.89 0.70 16.27
N TRP A 46 4.57 -0.15 15.33
CA TRP A 46 4.08 0.21 14.01
C TRP A 46 2.71 0.89 14.08
N GLY A 47 2.45 1.79 13.17
CA GLY A 47 1.13 2.41 13.05
C GLY A 47 1.00 3.22 11.77
N ASP A 48 -0.23 3.47 11.37
CA ASP A 48 -0.54 4.32 10.24
C ASP A 48 -0.60 5.81 10.64
N THR A 49 -0.61 6.66 9.64
CA THR A 49 -0.71 8.11 9.82
C THR A 49 -1.83 8.64 8.93
N ALA A 50 -2.67 9.52 9.49
CA ALA A 50 -3.67 10.20 8.70
C ALA A 50 -3.02 11.18 7.72
N GLY A 51 -3.62 11.37 6.53
CA GLY A 51 -3.15 12.32 5.52
C GLY A 51 -2.12 11.76 4.54
N ILE A 52 -1.65 10.53 4.71
CA ILE A 52 -0.89 9.81 3.69
C ILE A 52 -1.85 9.10 2.72
N PRO A 53 -1.40 8.78 1.49
CA PRO A 53 -2.27 8.13 0.53
C PRO A 53 -2.72 6.75 1.00
N SER A 54 -3.97 6.42 0.70
CA SER A 54 -4.53 5.10 0.91
C SER A 54 -5.16 4.58 -0.36
N VAL A 55 -5.20 3.27 -0.52
CA VAL A 55 -5.88 2.60 -1.63
C VAL A 55 -6.77 1.49 -1.10
N THR A 56 -7.97 1.38 -1.65
CA THR A 56 -8.89 0.28 -1.33
C THR A 56 -9.11 -0.57 -2.57
N ILE A 57 -8.93 -1.86 -2.42
CA ILE A 57 -9.13 -2.87 -3.47
C ILE A 57 -9.99 -4.00 -2.91
N THR A 58 -10.84 -4.60 -3.75
CA THR A 58 -11.65 -5.76 -3.40
C THR A 58 -11.26 -6.89 -4.32
N PRO A 59 -10.50 -7.89 -3.82
CA PRO A 59 -10.09 -9.01 -4.66
C PRO A 59 -11.29 -9.79 -5.19
N THR A 60 -11.19 -10.23 -6.43
CA THR A 60 -12.23 -11.00 -7.11
C THR A 60 -12.23 -12.48 -6.73
N ASP A 61 -11.07 -12.97 -6.24
CA ASP A 61 -10.91 -14.31 -5.69
C ASP A 61 -10.00 -14.27 -4.47
N ALA A 62 -10.28 -15.15 -3.49
CA ALA A 62 -9.51 -15.22 -2.24
C ALA A 62 -8.09 -15.78 -2.43
N SER A 63 -7.83 -16.51 -3.51
CA SER A 63 -6.50 -17.00 -3.86
C SER A 63 -5.61 -15.92 -4.47
N ASN A 64 -6.21 -14.85 -5.04
CA ASN A 64 -5.48 -13.79 -5.73
C ASN A 64 -4.55 -13.04 -4.76
N LYS A 65 -3.46 -12.57 -5.32
CA LYS A 65 -2.46 -11.76 -4.61
C LYS A 65 -2.66 -10.28 -4.92
N VAL A 66 -2.15 -9.43 -4.05
CA VAL A 66 -2.14 -7.98 -4.26
C VAL A 66 -0.70 -7.50 -4.23
N PHE A 67 -0.19 -7.06 -5.37
CA PHE A 67 1.09 -6.39 -5.44
C PHE A 67 0.91 -4.91 -5.10
N LEU A 68 1.74 -4.43 -4.20
CA LEU A 68 1.69 -3.07 -3.66
C LEU A 68 2.96 -2.31 -4.01
N THR A 69 2.81 -1.04 -4.37
CA THR A 69 3.91 -0.08 -4.35
C THR A 69 3.50 1.16 -3.59
N LEU A 70 4.43 1.73 -2.83
CA LEU A 70 4.27 3.03 -2.16
C LEU A 70 5.48 3.89 -2.48
N THR A 71 5.22 5.11 -2.93
CA THR A 71 6.23 6.16 -3.02
C THR A 71 5.82 7.27 -2.07
N ILE A 72 6.69 7.58 -1.12
CA ILE A 72 6.43 8.56 -0.07
C ILE A 72 7.69 9.34 0.26
N ASP A 73 7.52 10.63 0.51
CA ASP A 73 8.57 11.50 1.00
C ASP A 73 8.52 11.51 2.53
N VAL A 74 9.64 11.24 3.16
CA VAL A 74 9.78 11.15 4.63
C VAL A 74 10.90 12.06 5.09
N HIS A 75 10.63 12.89 6.09
CA HIS A 75 11.63 13.70 6.78
C HIS A 75 11.49 13.52 8.30
N SER A 76 12.61 13.32 8.98
CA SER A 76 12.70 13.29 10.45
C SER A 76 13.98 13.96 10.90
N ALA A 77 13.85 14.89 11.84
CA ALA A 77 14.99 15.69 12.35
C ALA A 77 15.90 14.92 13.33
N ALA A 78 15.51 13.77 13.86
CA ALA A 78 16.27 13.17 14.96
C ALA A 78 16.36 11.62 14.98
N HIS A 79 15.51 10.93 14.30
CA HIS A 79 15.48 9.45 14.35
C HIS A 79 15.22 8.80 13.00
N THR A 80 15.77 7.62 12.82
CA THR A 80 15.44 6.77 11.69
C THR A 80 13.96 6.40 11.71
N ILE A 81 13.30 6.56 10.59
CA ILE A 81 11.92 6.14 10.36
C ILE A 81 11.95 4.87 9.51
N TYR A 82 11.33 3.84 10.01
CA TYR A 82 11.10 2.59 9.29
C TYR A 82 9.75 2.64 8.60
N VAL A 83 9.68 2.08 7.40
CA VAL A 83 8.52 2.12 6.52
C VAL A 83 8.11 0.71 6.14
N ASP A 84 6.81 0.43 6.23
CA ASP A 84 6.18 -0.82 5.83
C ASP A 84 4.77 -0.54 5.30
N PHE A 85 4.01 -1.57 5.00
CA PHE A 85 2.60 -1.47 4.67
C PHE A 85 1.69 -1.76 5.86
N TYR A 86 0.61 -1.00 5.92
CA TYR A 86 -0.58 -1.25 6.71
C TYR A 86 -1.63 -1.94 5.85
N ARG A 87 -2.33 -2.90 6.40
CA ARG A 87 -3.50 -3.54 5.80
C ARG A 87 -4.65 -3.56 6.80
N SER A 88 -5.85 -3.17 6.34
CA SER A 88 -7.11 -3.35 7.07
C SER A 88 -8.13 -4.04 6.18
N ILE A 89 -8.64 -5.17 6.59
CA ILE A 89 -9.69 -5.92 5.90
C ILE A 89 -11.03 -5.49 6.48
N SER A 90 -12.00 -5.16 5.65
CA SER A 90 -13.34 -4.76 6.08
C SER A 90 -14.02 -5.88 6.91
N GLY A 91 -14.40 -5.55 8.14
CA GLY A 91 -14.96 -6.51 9.10
C GLY A 91 -13.97 -7.54 9.67
N GLY A 92 -12.67 -7.34 9.45
CA GLY A 92 -11.63 -8.28 9.82
C GLY A 92 -10.41 -7.65 10.49
N ALA A 93 -9.26 -8.32 10.35
CA ALA A 93 -8.03 -7.97 11.02
C ALA A 93 -7.35 -6.72 10.42
N THR A 94 -6.62 -6.00 11.28
CA THR A 94 -5.70 -4.93 10.92
C THR A 94 -4.27 -5.38 11.19
N THR A 95 -3.38 -5.14 10.23
CA THR A 95 -1.95 -5.44 10.33
C THR A 95 -1.15 -4.18 10.05
N HIS A 96 -0.27 -3.77 10.96
CA HIS A 96 0.54 -2.55 10.85
C HIS A 96 1.98 -2.77 10.36
N ASN A 97 2.40 -3.99 10.21
CA ASN A 97 3.71 -4.41 9.70
C ASN A 97 3.46 -5.63 8.81
N LEU A 98 3.17 -5.37 7.55
CA LEU A 98 2.69 -6.41 6.64
C LEU A 98 3.81 -7.37 6.24
N SER A 99 5.05 -6.89 6.14
CA SER A 99 6.21 -7.75 5.87
C SER A 99 6.60 -8.64 7.05
N GLY A 100 6.23 -8.27 8.27
CA GLY A 100 6.68 -8.93 9.51
C GLY A 100 8.11 -8.55 9.92
N GLU A 101 8.83 -7.79 9.11
CA GLU A 101 10.22 -7.44 9.36
C GLU A 101 10.35 -6.34 10.43
N THR A 102 11.28 -6.51 11.37
CA THR A 102 11.50 -5.53 12.45
C THR A 102 11.89 -4.16 11.90
N ALA A 103 12.71 -4.09 10.86
CA ALA A 103 13.12 -2.86 10.20
C ALA A 103 12.17 -2.41 9.07
N GLY A 104 11.09 -3.17 8.81
CA GLY A 104 10.20 -2.94 7.68
C GLY A 104 10.87 -3.18 6.34
N LEU A 105 10.27 -2.64 5.28
CA LEU A 105 10.74 -2.77 3.89
C LEU A 105 11.76 -1.70 3.50
N ALA A 106 11.77 -0.58 4.21
CA ALA A 106 12.74 0.49 4.00
C ALA A 106 12.86 1.37 5.25
N TYR A 107 13.88 2.24 5.24
CA TYR A 107 14.05 3.26 6.27
C TYR A 107 14.56 4.58 5.68
N SER A 108 14.23 5.68 6.35
CA SER A 108 14.79 7.02 6.12
C SER A 108 15.72 7.38 7.28
N GLY A 109 16.90 7.90 6.96
CA GLY A 109 17.85 8.41 7.93
C GLY A 109 17.39 9.72 8.59
N MET A 110 18.22 10.23 9.51
CA MET A 110 18.00 11.51 10.22
C MET A 110 18.38 12.71 9.35
N ASP A 111 17.78 13.86 9.63
CA ASP A 111 18.08 15.21 9.11
C ASP A 111 17.99 15.39 7.58
N TYR A 112 17.39 14.46 6.88
CA TYR A 112 17.19 14.55 5.43
C TYR A 112 15.75 14.28 5.06
N THR A 113 15.29 15.00 4.03
CA THR A 113 14.11 14.63 3.29
C THR A 113 14.50 13.56 2.28
N GLN A 114 13.92 12.38 2.40
CA GLN A 114 14.19 11.26 1.49
C GLN A 114 12.90 10.77 0.86
N GLN A 115 12.95 10.53 -0.43
CA GLN A 115 11.89 9.79 -1.09
C GLN A 115 12.14 8.29 -0.88
N VAL A 116 11.16 7.63 -0.28
CA VAL A 116 11.18 6.19 0.01
C VAL A 116 10.22 5.50 -0.93
N GLY A 117 10.72 4.49 -1.63
CA GLY A 117 9.92 3.59 -2.45
C GLY A 117 9.97 2.18 -1.86
N ILE A 118 8.81 1.58 -1.63
CA ILE A 118 8.68 0.19 -1.19
C ILE A 118 7.70 -0.58 -2.07
N CYS A 119 7.90 -1.89 -2.16
CA CYS A 119 6.96 -2.80 -2.78
C CYS A 119 6.80 -4.09 -1.97
N TYR A 120 5.64 -4.72 -2.08
CA TYR A 120 5.33 -5.97 -1.39
C TYR A 120 4.25 -6.75 -2.14
N LEU A 121 4.34 -8.07 -2.12
CA LEU A 121 3.31 -8.96 -2.65
C LEU A 121 2.54 -9.59 -1.49
N ASP A 122 1.33 -9.11 -1.26
CA ASP A 122 0.44 -9.62 -0.22
C ASP A 122 -0.43 -10.79 -0.71
N SER A 123 -0.73 -11.69 0.22
CA SER A 123 -1.68 -12.79 0.02
C SER A 123 -2.81 -12.64 1.05
N PRO A 124 -3.80 -11.80 0.79
CA PRO A 124 -4.80 -11.41 1.80
C PRO A 124 -5.82 -12.50 2.11
N SER A 125 -5.96 -13.50 1.26
CA SER A 125 -6.87 -14.65 1.42
C SER A 125 -8.32 -14.26 1.68
N THR A 126 -8.82 -13.24 0.98
CA THR A 126 -10.18 -12.71 1.17
C THR A 126 -10.70 -12.05 -0.10
N THR A 127 -12.02 -12.03 -0.24
CA THR A 127 -12.77 -11.22 -1.22
C THR A 127 -13.43 -9.99 -0.59
N SER A 128 -13.18 -9.71 0.69
CA SER A 128 -13.63 -8.48 1.33
C SER A 128 -12.78 -7.28 0.87
N ALA A 129 -13.33 -6.08 0.97
CA ALA A 129 -12.60 -4.85 0.67
C ALA A 129 -11.39 -4.70 1.63
N ILE A 130 -10.24 -4.35 1.06
CA ILE A 130 -8.98 -4.19 1.78
C ILE A 130 -8.49 -2.77 1.56
N THR A 131 -8.16 -2.09 2.65
CA THR A 131 -7.48 -0.77 2.60
C THR A 131 -6.01 -0.93 2.94
N TYR A 132 -5.14 -0.47 2.06
CA TYR A 132 -3.69 -0.40 2.25
C TYR A 132 -3.24 1.05 2.40
N LYS A 133 -2.22 1.26 3.24
CA LYS A 133 -1.52 2.53 3.48
C LYS A 133 -0.05 2.28 3.77
N GLY A 134 0.73 3.35 3.91
CA GLY A 134 2.04 3.27 4.57
C GLY A 134 1.88 3.06 6.07
N SER A 135 2.73 2.25 6.66
CA SER A 135 2.91 2.07 8.09
C SER A 135 4.31 2.50 8.49
N PHE A 136 4.43 3.11 9.65
CA PHE A 136 5.66 3.75 10.08
C PHE A 136 5.95 3.45 11.54
N ARG A 137 7.25 3.33 11.86
CA ARG A 137 7.71 3.37 13.23
C ARG A 137 9.03 4.16 13.32
N SER A 138 9.28 4.78 14.45
CA SER A 138 10.53 5.48 14.76
C SER A 138 11.49 4.58 15.53
N ALA A 139 12.79 4.72 15.29
CA ALA A 139 13.83 4.01 16.03
C ALA A 139 13.91 4.44 17.53
N GLY A 140 13.38 5.59 17.89
CA GLY A 140 13.35 6.09 19.26
C GLY A 140 12.83 7.52 19.38
N GLY A 141 12.48 7.93 20.58
CA GLY A 141 12.07 9.29 20.92
C GLY A 141 10.73 9.77 20.37
N SER A 142 10.12 10.74 21.04
CA SER A 142 8.96 11.47 20.51
C SER A 142 9.46 12.50 19.50
N GLN A 143 9.31 12.23 18.22
CA GLN A 143 9.77 13.12 17.17
C GLN A 143 8.67 13.44 16.17
N VAL A 144 8.80 14.62 15.60
CA VAL A 144 7.95 15.04 14.48
C VAL A 144 8.50 14.41 13.21
N VAL A 145 7.64 13.71 12.50
CA VAL A 145 7.91 13.17 11.17
C VAL A 145 7.04 13.90 10.17
N TYR A 146 7.62 14.30 9.07
CA TYR A 146 6.90 14.92 7.97
C TYR A 146 6.79 13.91 6.84
N PHE A 147 5.61 13.84 6.24
CA PHE A 147 5.34 13.11 5.02
C PHE A 147 4.93 14.08 3.92
N GLY A 148 5.42 13.91 2.70
CA GLY A 148 5.19 14.85 1.61
C GLY A 148 5.77 16.23 1.89
N HIS A 149 6.94 16.30 2.50
CA HIS A 149 7.62 17.57 2.81
C HIS A 149 7.81 18.39 1.54
N GLY A 150 7.39 19.66 1.56
CA GLY A 150 7.36 20.49 0.34
C GLY A 150 6.22 20.17 -0.62
N ALA A 151 5.16 19.50 -0.18
CA ALA A 151 4.00 19.07 -0.97
C ALA A 151 4.37 18.10 -2.12
N ALA A 152 5.40 17.27 -1.91
CA ALA A 152 5.74 16.21 -2.85
C ALA A 152 4.58 15.22 -3.02
N LEU A 153 4.32 14.80 -4.25
CA LEU A 153 3.28 13.82 -4.54
C LEU A 153 3.65 12.47 -3.94
N MET A 154 2.78 11.96 -3.11
CA MET A 154 2.84 10.60 -2.57
C MET A 154 1.80 9.73 -3.26
N ALA A 155 2.14 8.48 -3.53
CA ALA A 155 1.26 7.55 -4.22
C ALA A 155 1.37 6.14 -3.65
N ILE A 156 0.23 5.46 -3.56
CA ILE A 156 0.15 4.03 -3.30
C ILE A 156 -0.65 3.39 -4.43
N THR A 157 -0.16 2.28 -4.96
CA THR A 157 -0.86 1.51 -5.99
C THR A 157 -0.98 0.06 -5.57
N ALA A 158 -2.14 -0.52 -5.85
CA ALA A 158 -2.45 -1.93 -5.61
C ALA A 158 -2.86 -2.59 -6.94
N TRP A 159 -2.23 -3.71 -7.26
CA TRP A 159 -2.54 -4.55 -8.42
C TRP A 159 -3.05 -5.91 -7.96
N GLU A 160 -4.24 -6.30 -8.33
CA GLU A 160 -4.71 -7.67 -8.13
C GLU A 160 -4.13 -8.58 -9.21
N ILE A 161 -3.50 -9.65 -8.76
CA ILE A 161 -2.81 -10.63 -9.59
C ILE A 161 -3.46 -12.00 -9.40
N VAL A 162 -3.81 -12.65 -10.47
CA VAL A 162 -4.32 -14.04 -10.48
C VAL A 162 -3.24 -14.98 -9.94
N ALA A 163 -3.62 -15.88 -9.02
CA ALA A 163 -2.73 -16.87 -8.41
C ALA A 163 -3.19 -18.29 -8.72
#